data_3dc7dea0d892219e542b319904823b49
#
_entry.id   3dc7dea0d892219e542b319904823b49
#
_cell.length_a   1.000
_cell.length_b   1.000
_cell.length_c   1.000
_cell.angle_alpha   90.00
_cell.angle_beta   90.00
_cell.angle_gamma   90.00
#
_symmetry.space_group_name_H-M   'P 1'
#
loop_
_entity.id
_entity.type
_entity.pdbx_description
1 polymer ?
#
loop_
_entity_poly.entity_id
_entity_poly.type
_entity_poly.pdbx_seq_one_letter_code
_entity_poly.pdbx_strand_id
1 'polypeptide(L)'
;MKEIKVITLKNGLKLVLLRNTTMRFYYFDILIKFGCINDEVLVNQEKIKIPTGGAHFLEHILLEKSKYGNLFEVFARDDTRFNGRTYYDHTDYYIDCVKNFKTNIKKLIIALHDKKFKEEDILTVKEPIKEEIQGNLKNDLNKLDEEKFKSLFFNYPEENILGNLSDLENITYDKLVLSHDLFYVPSNETIFLAGNFKIDDMIKYIENIYDKLSFNSYELDTSKKELAEVKRKEYSFKSKTNTNYTKISYKISLKDFTPFERVKLDFYVDFFNDDNFLCVDKLSEENISFHRIDYDIRYVADYLILSYGIYTDYKDKFLDLIKDKINNKEFREDKFNTFKKRKLVDLLIRRDDNIYFIDCYLDNINLFSYYDYDKLSDIEDLSFTECKEMINKLDFSNYTINSFYKEN
;
A
#
# COMPACT_ATOMS: atom_id res chain seq x y z
N MET A 1 -22.53 3.27 -19.69
CA MET A 1 -23.09 3.67 -18.36
C MET A 1 -22.23 3.00 -17.30
N LYS A 2 -21.66 3.78 -16.41
CA LYS A 2 -20.90 3.28 -15.23
C LYS A 2 -21.84 3.33 -14.01
N GLU A 3 -21.86 2.26 -13.24
CA GLU A 3 -22.65 2.13 -12.01
C GLU A 3 -21.79 1.47 -10.95
N ILE A 4 -21.69 2.07 -9.77
CA ILE A 4 -20.92 1.53 -8.64
C ILE A 4 -21.90 1.15 -7.54
N LYS A 5 -21.72 -0.02 -6.96
CA LYS A 5 -22.46 -0.48 -5.77
C LYS A 5 -21.50 -1.02 -4.73
N VAL A 6 -21.55 -0.44 -3.54
CA VAL A 6 -20.83 -0.92 -2.37
C VAL A 6 -21.82 -1.59 -1.42
N ILE A 7 -21.51 -2.80 -0.97
CA ILE A 7 -22.35 -3.57 -0.07
C ILE A 7 -21.50 -4.42 0.87
N THR A 8 -21.93 -4.56 2.12
CA THR A 8 -21.37 -5.54 3.05
C THR A 8 -22.36 -6.69 3.20
N LEU A 9 -21.91 -7.91 2.94
CA LEU A 9 -22.70 -9.11 3.08
C LEU A 9 -22.88 -9.49 4.54
N LYS A 10 -23.82 -10.41 4.84
CA LYS A 10 -24.13 -10.84 6.22
C LYS A 10 -22.93 -11.46 6.96
N ASN A 11 -22.00 -12.08 6.22
CA ASN A 11 -20.76 -12.65 6.74
C ASN A 11 -19.63 -11.63 6.93
N GLY A 12 -19.89 -10.34 6.67
CA GLY A 12 -18.91 -9.26 6.81
C GLY A 12 -18.11 -8.95 5.55
N LEU A 13 -18.18 -9.81 4.51
CA LEU A 13 -17.48 -9.57 3.25
C LEU A 13 -17.95 -8.27 2.59
N LYS A 14 -17.02 -7.41 2.23
CA LYS A 14 -17.31 -6.18 1.51
C LYS A 14 -17.18 -6.39 0.00
N LEU A 15 -18.18 -5.97 -0.75
CA LEU A 15 -18.18 -6.00 -2.20
C LEU A 15 -18.23 -4.58 -2.76
N VAL A 16 -17.34 -4.28 -3.68
CA VAL A 16 -17.30 -3.06 -4.50
C VAL A 16 -17.47 -3.46 -5.96
N LEU A 17 -18.62 -3.17 -6.52
CA LEU A 17 -19.04 -3.64 -7.83
C LEU A 17 -19.15 -2.47 -8.80
N LEU A 18 -18.22 -2.39 -9.75
CA LEU A 18 -18.21 -1.41 -10.83
C LEU A 18 -18.76 -2.05 -12.11
N ARG A 19 -20.03 -1.81 -12.40
CA ARG A 19 -20.59 -2.17 -13.69
C ARG A 19 -20.26 -1.10 -14.73
N ASN A 20 -19.59 -1.52 -15.81
CA ASN A 20 -19.34 -0.65 -16.95
C ASN A 20 -19.67 -1.39 -18.25
N THR A 21 -20.72 -0.94 -18.96
CA THR A 21 -21.23 -1.60 -20.18
C THR A 21 -20.31 -1.48 -21.39
N THR A 22 -19.30 -0.62 -21.34
CA THR A 22 -18.31 -0.45 -22.41
C THR A 22 -17.06 -1.31 -22.23
N MET A 23 -16.87 -1.87 -21.02
CA MET A 23 -15.73 -2.77 -20.78
C MET A 23 -15.84 -4.06 -21.57
N ARG A 24 -14.72 -4.47 -22.17
CA ARG A 24 -14.58 -5.72 -22.93
C ARG A 24 -13.82 -6.79 -22.19
N PHE A 25 -13.39 -6.51 -20.96
CA PHE A 25 -12.72 -7.41 -20.04
C PHE A 25 -13.37 -7.31 -18.66
N TYR A 26 -13.04 -8.26 -17.80
CA TYR A 26 -13.44 -8.28 -16.40
C TYR A 26 -12.19 -8.20 -15.55
N TYR A 27 -12.26 -7.39 -14.51
CA TYR A 27 -11.24 -7.28 -13.47
C TYR A 27 -11.84 -7.71 -12.14
N PHE A 28 -11.16 -8.56 -11.43
CA PHE A 28 -11.52 -9.00 -10.09
C PHE A 28 -10.30 -8.93 -9.19
N ASP A 29 -10.48 -8.37 -8.03
CA ASP A 29 -9.46 -8.24 -7.00
C ASP A 29 -10.06 -8.64 -5.65
N ILE A 30 -9.32 -9.39 -4.85
CA ILE A 30 -9.64 -9.70 -3.47
C ILE A 30 -8.51 -9.23 -2.58
N LEU A 31 -8.80 -8.21 -1.78
CA LEU A 31 -7.91 -7.62 -0.80
C LEU A 31 -8.15 -8.27 0.55
N ILE A 32 -7.10 -8.78 1.16
CA ILE A 32 -7.05 -9.31 2.52
C ILE A 32 -6.30 -8.31 3.39
N LYS A 33 -6.91 -7.83 4.47
CA LYS A 33 -6.25 -6.93 5.44
C LYS A 33 -5.22 -7.70 6.28
N PHE A 34 -4.21 -8.20 5.61
CA PHE A 34 -3.07 -8.91 6.19
C PHE A 34 -1.80 -8.53 5.45
N GLY A 35 -0.89 -7.88 6.15
CA GLY A 35 0.39 -7.40 5.62
C GLY A 35 1.47 -7.41 6.69
N CYS A 36 2.59 -6.79 6.38
CA CYS A 36 3.75 -6.70 7.25
C CYS A 36 3.44 -6.03 8.61
N ILE A 37 2.49 -5.10 8.64
CA ILE A 37 2.05 -4.39 9.87
C ILE A 37 1.48 -5.34 10.95
N ASN A 38 1.03 -6.53 10.57
CA ASN A 38 0.36 -7.48 11.46
C ASN A 38 1.34 -8.45 12.14
N ASP A 39 2.47 -7.98 12.64
CA ASP A 39 3.49 -8.80 13.32
C ASP A 39 3.06 -9.29 14.72
N GLU A 40 2.11 -8.58 15.35
CA GLU A 40 1.48 -8.94 16.64
C GLU A 40 0.01 -8.52 16.62
N VAL A 41 -0.86 -9.41 17.06
CA VAL A 41 -2.31 -9.20 17.11
C VAL A 41 -2.88 -9.74 18.43
N LEU A 42 -4.10 -9.27 18.81
CA LEU A 42 -4.86 -9.86 19.90
C LEU A 42 -5.90 -10.81 19.31
N VAL A 43 -5.89 -12.05 19.75
CA VAL A 43 -6.87 -13.09 19.40
C VAL A 43 -7.58 -13.53 20.67
N ASN A 44 -8.88 -13.31 20.78
CA ASN A 44 -9.63 -13.56 21.99
C ASN A 44 -8.97 -12.93 23.25
N GLN A 45 -8.42 -11.70 23.08
CA GLN A 45 -7.68 -10.93 24.08
C GLN A 45 -6.27 -11.47 24.46
N GLU A 46 -5.81 -12.52 23.80
CA GLU A 46 -4.43 -13.02 23.97
C GLU A 46 -3.53 -12.50 22.85
N LYS A 47 -2.29 -12.11 23.23
CA LYS A 47 -1.28 -11.65 22.26
C LYS A 47 -0.70 -12.82 21.49
N ILE A 48 -0.79 -12.73 20.17
CA ILE A 48 -0.21 -13.69 19.24
C ILE A 48 0.78 -12.98 18.33
N LYS A 49 1.99 -13.53 18.23
CA LYS A 49 2.99 -13.06 17.27
C LYS A 49 2.79 -13.76 15.94
N ILE A 50 2.70 -12.97 14.90
CA ILE A 50 2.67 -13.41 13.52
C ILE A 50 4.11 -13.38 12.99
N PRO A 51 4.57 -14.40 12.24
CA PRO A 51 5.93 -14.37 11.69
C PRO A 51 6.13 -13.17 10.77
N THR A 52 7.21 -12.44 10.94
CA THR A 52 7.63 -11.40 10.00
C THR A 52 7.85 -12.03 8.62
N GLY A 53 7.35 -11.39 7.56
CA GLY A 53 7.32 -11.99 6.22
C GLY A 53 6.23 -13.07 6.03
N GLY A 54 5.42 -13.37 7.07
CA GLY A 54 4.40 -14.41 7.02
C GLY A 54 3.29 -14.14 6.02
N ALA A 55 2.88 -12.88 5.83
CA ALA A 55 1.90 -12.50 4.81
C ALA A 55 2.42 -12.79 3.40
N HIS A 56 3.63 -12.38 3.08
CA HIS A 56 4.28 -12.64 1.80
C HIS A 56 4.52 -14.14 1.56
N PHE A 57 4.97 -14.86 2.59
CA PHE A 57 5.11 -16.31 2.50
C PHE A 57 3.78 -17.02 2.21
N LEU A 58 2.71 -16.56 2.89
CA LEU A 58 1.38 -17.11 2.69
C LEU A 58 0.86 -16.82 1.27
N GLU A 59 1.16 -15.63 0.73
CA GLU A 59 0.91 -15.30 -0.67
C GLU A 59 1.53 -16.36 -1.58
N HIS A 60 2.86 -16.54 -1.54
CA HIS A 60 3.57 -17.51 -2.38
C HIS A 60 3.00 -18.93 -2.28
N ILE A 61 2.77 -19.43 -1.05
CA ILE A 61 2.32 -20.81 -0.88
C ILE A 61 0.89 -21.03 -1.40
N LEU A 62 0.00 -20.04 -1.23
CA LEU A 62 -1.36 -20.12 -1.77
C LEU A 62 -1.38 -20.03 -3.30
N LEU A 63 -0.45 -19.29 -3.90
CA LEU A 63 -0.34 -19.16 -5.36
C LEU A 63 0.28 -20.40 -6.00
N GLU A 64 1.30 -20.98 -5.38
CA GLU A 64 2.06 -22.08 -5.96
C GLU A 64 1.52 -23.45 -5.60
N LYS A 65 0.92 -23.60 -4.43
CA LYS A 65 0.51 -24.88 -3.82
C LYS A 65 -0.99 -24.98 -3.57
N SER A 66 -1.79 -24.33 -4.40
CA SER A 66 -3.24 -24.41 -4.30
C SER A 66 -3.75 -25.80 -4.64
N LYS A 67 -5.00 -26.10 -4.28
CA LYS A 67 -5.64 -27.37 -4.68
C LYS A 67 -5.75 -27.56 -6.20
N TYR A 68 -5.58 -26.52 -6.96
CA TYR A 68 -5.55 -26.58 -8.44
C TYR A 68 -4.13 -26.68 -8.99
N GLY A 69 -3.10 -26.70 -8.13
CA GLY A 69 -1.69 -26.59 -8.47
C GLY A 69 -1.23 -25.12 -8.49
N ASN A 70 -0.22 -24.84 -9.28
CA ASN A 70 0.31 -23.47 -9.44
C ASN A 70 -0.70 -22.59 -10.19
N LEU A 71 -1.19 -21.53 -9.53
CA LEU A 71 -2.25 -20.68 -10.07
C LEU A 71 -1.80 -19.87 -11.28
N PHE A 72 -0.51 -19.53 -11.38
CA PHE A 72 0.02 -18.85 -12.58
C PHE A 72 -0.17 -19.72 -13.83
N GLU A 73 0.12 -21.04 -13.73
CA GLU A 73 -0.12 -21.97 -14.83
C GLU A 73 -1.62 -22.19 -15.09
N VAL A 74 -2.42 -22.29 -14.03
CA VAL A 74 -3.86 -22.53 -14.12
C VAL A 74 -4.55 -21.39 -14.86
N PHE A 75 -4.23 -20.14 -14.51
CA PHE A 75 -4.84 -18.98 -15.14
C PHE A 75 -4.26 -18.66 -16.52
N ALA A 76 -2.96 -18.92 -16.74
CA ALA A 76 -2.35 -18.78 -18.07
C ALA A 76 -3.02 -19.68 -19.13
N ARG A 77 -3.44 -20.91 -18.76
CA ARG A 77 -4.17 -21.82 -19.66
C ARG A 77 -5.56 -21.28 -20.07
N ASP A 78 -6.14 -20.39 -19.27
CA ASP A 78 -7.44 -19.76 -19.51
C ASP A 78 -7.29 -18.33 -20.11
N ASP A 79 -6.14 -17.96 -20.66
CA ASP A 79 -5.83 -16.62 -21.17
C ASP A 79 -6.16 -15.51 -20.15
N THR A 80 -5.93 -15.78 -18.88
CA THR A 80 -6.24 -14.91 -17.75
C THR A 80 -4.95 -14.38 -17.14
N ARG A 81 -4.80 -13.07 -17.03
CA ARG A 81 -3.71 -12.48 -16.24
C ARG A 81 -4.04 -12.62 -14.77
N PHE A 82 -3.04 -12.98 -14.00
CA PHE A 82 -3.17 -13.23 -12.57
C PHE A 82 -1.91 -12.79 -11.85
N ASN A 83 -2.06 -12.21 -10.66
CA ASN A 83 -0.96 -11.96 -9.74
C ASN A 83 -1.46 -11.85 -8.30
N GLY A 84 -0.54 -11.99 -7.34
CA GLY A 84 -0.67 -11.60 -5.95
C GLY A 84 0.36 -10.53 -5.62
N ARG A 85 0.07 -9.71 -4.61
CA ARG A 85 0.97 -8.64 -4.14
C ARG A 85 0.78 -8.45 -2.65
N THR A 86 1.86 -8.52 -1.91
CA THR A 86 1.85 -8.22 -0.47
C THR A 86 2.39 -6.81 -0.23
N TYR A 87 1.63 -6.04 0.54
CA TYR A 87 1.95 -4.69 0.95
C TYR A 87 2.20 -4.61 2.46
N TYR A 88 2.41 -3.40 2.94
CA TYR A 88 2.65 -3.18 4.36
C TYR A 88 1.45 -3.57 5.24
N ASP A 89 0.22 -3.27 4.80
CA ASP A 89 -1.01 -3.42 5.57
C ASP A 89 -2.02 -4.42 4.97
N HIS A 90 -1.79 -4.91 3.75
CA HIS A 90 -2.68 -5.85 3.08
C HIS A 90 -1.95 -6.74 2.08
N THR A 91 -2.64 -7.78 1.63
CA THR A 91 -2.27 -8.60 0.48
C THR A 91 -3.44 -8.62 -0.49
N ASP A 92 -3.20 -8.41 -1.77
CA ASP A 92 -4.22 -8.51 -2.81
C ASP A 92 -3.94 -9.63 -3.81
N TYR A 93 -5.00 -10.13 -4.43
CA TYR A 93 -4.95 -11.16 -5.46
C TYR A 93 -5.90 -10.79 -6.57
N TYR A 94 -5.39 -10.55 -7.78
CA TYR A 94 -6.23 -10.11 -8.86
C TYR A 94 -6.14 -10.97 -10.11
N ILE A 95 -7.24 -10.99 -10.86
CA ILE A 95 -7.32 -11.54 -12.21
C ILE A 95 -7.94 -10.51 -13.14
N ASP A 96 -7.45 -10.47 -14.37
CA ASP A 96 -8.17 -9.85 -15.47
C ASP A 96 -8.29 -10.81 -16.66
N CYS A 97 -9.48 -10.86 -17.24
CA CYS A 97 -9.79 -11.81 -18.30
C CYS A 97 -10.94 -11.33 -19.20
N VAL A 98 -10.98 -11.89 -20.39
CA VAL A 98 -12.08 -11.66 -21.34
C VAL A 98 -13.09 -12.79 -21.29
N LYS A 99 -12.65 -14.00 -20.96
CA LYS A 99 -13.44 -15.24 -20.99
C LYS A 99 -13.42 -15.92 -19.61
N ASN A 100 -14.34 -16.84 -19.40
CA ASN A 100 -14.39 -17.73 -18.24
C ASN A 100 -14.44 -17.02 -16.87
N PHE A 101 -14.81 -15.74 -16.86
CA PHE A 101 -14.76 -14.84 -15.73
C PHE A 101 -15.34 -15.44 -14.43
N LYS A 102 -16.60 -15.93 -14.45
CA LYS A 102 -17.21 -16.53 -13.25
C LYS A 102 -16.44 -17.76 -12.76
N THR A 103 -15.99 -18.60 -13.68
CA THR A 103 -15.20 -19.80 -13.33
C THR A 103 -13.87 -19.41 -12.69
N ASN A 104 -13.21 -18.37 -13.21
CA ASN A 104 -11.91 -17.91 -12.71
C ASN A 104 -12.03 -17.25 -11.34
N ILE A 105 -13.06 -16.41 -11.12
CA ILE A 105 -13.38 -15.88 -9.78
C ILE A 105 -13.58 -17.02 -8.78
N LYS A 106 -14.42 -18.00 -9.12
CA LYS A 106 -14.67 -19.14 -8.25
C LYS A 106 -13.39 -19.92 -7.94
N LYS A 107 -12.55 -20.15 -8.96
CA LYS A 107 -11.27 -20.84 -8.76
C LYS A 107 -10.37 -20.06 -7.79
N LEU A 108 -10.25 -18.74 -7.99
CA LEU A 108 -9.39 -17.89 -7.14
C LEU A 108 -9.90 -17.87 -5.70
N ILE A 109 -11.18 -17.52 -5.48
CA ILE A 109 -11.76 -17.52 -4.12
C ILE A 109 -11.52 -18.85 -3.42
N ILE A 110 -11.84 -19.97 -4.10
CA ILE A 110 -11.67 -21.29 -3.49
C ILE A 110 -10.19 -21.62 -3.24
N ALA A 111 -9.27 -21.22 -4.12
CA ALA A 111 -7.84 -21.46 -3.96
C ALA A 111 -7.26 -20.72 -2.75
N LEU A 112 -7.67 -19.46 -2.55
CA LEU A 112 -7.22 -18.64 -1.43
C LEU A 112 -7.73 -19.14 -0.07
N HIS A 113 -8.90 -19.79 -0.02
CA HIS A 113 -9.51 -20.31 1.21
C HIS A 113 -9.26 -21.80 1.46
N ASP A 114 -8.50 -22.46 0.58
CA ASP A 114 -8.22 -23.91 0.70
C ASP A 114 -6.80 -24.13 1.24
N LYS A 115 -6.70 -24.48 2.52
CA LYS A 115 -5.43 -24.75 3.22
C LYS A 115 -4.87 -26.15 2.89
N LYS A 116 -4.76 -26.49 1.61
CA LYS A 116 -4.25 -27.81 1.20
C LYS A 116 -2.74 -27.90 1.02
N PHE A 117 -2.03 -26.80 1.18
CA PHE A 117 -0.58 -26.86 1.27
C PHE A 117 -0.14 -27.67 2.48
N LYS A 118 1.00 -28.33 2.36
CA LYS A 118 1.55 -29.24 3.35
C LYS A 118 2.84 -28.71 3.94
N GLU A 119 3.30 -29.32 5.02
CA GLU A 119 4.57 -28.96 5.63
C GLU A 119 5.76 -29.10 4.66
N GLU A 120 5.74 -30.10 3.77
CA GLU A 120 6.75 -30.29 2.73
C GLU A 120 6.79 -29.16 1.68
N ASP A 121 5.66 -28.49 1.44
CA ASP A 121 5.56 -27.39 0.48
C ASP A 121 6.30 -26.14 0.97
N ILE A 122 6.40 -25.97 2.29
CA ILE A 122 7.10 -24.84 2.92
C ILE A 122 8.56 -24.80 2.48
N LEU A 123 9.22 -25.95 2.45
CA LEU A 123 10.62 -26.05 2.05
C LEU A 123 10.83 -25.61 0.60
N THR A 124 9.88 -25.90 -0.28
CA THR A 124 9.98 -25.53 -1.70
C THR A 124 9.75 -24.04 -1.95
N VAL A 125 8.92 -23.38 -1.12
CA VAL A 125 8.63 -21.95 -1.22
C VAL A 125 9.72 -21.10 -0.52
N LYS A 126 10.42 -21.64 0.48
CA LYS A 126 11.48 -20.94 1.20
C LYS A 126 12.63 -20.47 0.30
N GLU A 127 13.08 -21.27 -0.65
CA GLU A 127 14.27 -20.95 -1.45
C GLU A 127 14.05 -19.73 -2.37
N PRO A 128 12.95 -19.59 -3.16
CA PRO A 128 12.66 -18.38 -3.91
C PRO A 128 12.62 -17.12 -3.02
N ILE A 129 11.94 -17.18 -1.88
CA ILE A 129 11.84 -16.03 -0.96
C ILE A 129 13.21 -15.66 -0.38
N LYS A 130 14.04 -16.65 -0.06
CA LYS A 130 15.41 -16.43 0.39
C LYS A 130 16.27 -15.70 -0.65
N GLU A 131 16.13 -16.05 -1.93
CA GLU A 131 16.82 -15.35 -3.02
C GLU A 131 16.33 -13.88 -3.13
N GLU A 132 15.03 -13.64 -2.99
CA GLU A 132 14.47 -12.29 -2.94
C GLU A 132 15.02 -11.46 -1.77
N ILE A 133 15.02 -12.01 -0.55
CA ILE A 133 15.60 -11.35 0.62
C ILE A 133 17.07 -11.00 0.36
N GLN A 134 17.87 -11.94 -0.16
CA GLN A 134 19.27 -11.71 -0.46
C GLN A 134 19.49 -10.64 -1.55
N GLY A 135 18.58 -10.55 -2.51
CA GLY A 135 18.54 -9.50 -3.51
C GLY A 135 18.32 -8.12 -2.89
N ASN A 136 17.33 -8.01 -2.00
CA ASN A 136 16.97 -6.77 -1.31
C ASN A 136 18.05 -6.27 -0.36
N LEU A 137 18.74 -7.15 0.35
CA LEU A 137 19.83 -6.79 1.29
C LEU A 137 21.00 -6.08 0.63
N LYS A 138 21.17 -6.18 -0.70
CA LYS A 138 22.22 -5.51 -1.46
C LYS A 138 21.92 -4.03 -1.77
N ASN A 139 20.69 -3.58 -1.51
CA ASN A 139 20.23 -2.23 -1.81
C ASN A 139 20.23 -1.36 -0.55
N ASP A 140 21.15 -0.40 -0.48
CA ASP A 140 21.26 0.51 0.67
C ASP A 140 20.02 1.41 0.87
N LEU A 141 19.26 1.71 -0.20
CA LEU A 141 18.00 2.45 -0.08
C LEU A 141 16.94 1.62 0.63
N ASN A 142 16.85 0.31 0.34
CA ASN A 142 15.92 -0.58 1.04
C ASN A 142 16.25 -0.65 2.53
N LYS A 143 17.54 -0.82 2.85
CA LYS A 143 18.02 -0.77 4.25
C LYS A 143 17.71 0.58 4.91
N LEU A 144 17.86 1.68 4.18
CA LEU A 144 17.54 3.01 4.71
C LEU A 144 16.05 3.16 4.97
N ASP A 145 15.18 2.60 4.11
CA ASP A 145 13.74 2.64 4.29
C ASP A 145 13.28 1.79 5.49
N GLU A 146 13.85 0.61 5.70
CA GLU A 146 13.63 -0.17 6.93
C GLU A 146 14.02 0.63 8.19
N GLU A 147 15.21 1.24 8.18
CA GLU A 147 15.70 2.06 9.30
C GLU A 147 14.88 3.34 9.49
N LYS A 148 14.32 3.91 8.42
CA LYS A 148 13.35 5.00 8.48
C LYS A 148 12.12 4.59 9.29
N PHE A 149 11.52 3.44 9.01
CA PHE A 149 10.37 2.94 9.77
C PHE A 149 10.70 2.70 11.23
N LYS A 150 11.85 2.06 11.53
CA LYS A 150 12.35 1.87 12.90
C LYS A 150 12.58 3.20 13.64
N SER A 151 12.85 4.27 12.89
CA SER A 151 13.06 5.60 13.47
C SER A 151 11.75 6.35 13.67
N LEU A 152 10.76 6.16 12.80
CA LEU A 152 9.47 6.82 12.88
C LEU A 152 8.53 6.23 13.92
N PHE A 153 8.52 4.90 14.07
CA PHE A 153 7.48 4.19 14.81
C PHE A 153 8.01 3.46 16.04
N PHE A 154 7.18 3.42 17.09
CA PHE A 154 7.46 2.67 18.32
C PHE A 154 6.88 1.26 18.24
N ASN A 155 5.65 1.14 17.76
CA ASN A 155 4.84 -0.07 17.83
C ASN A 155 4.46 -0.64 16.46
N TYR A 156 4.69 0.10 15.38
CA TYR A 156 4.59 -0.45 14.03
C TYR A 156 5.91 -1.10 13.64
N PRO A 157 5.88 -2.29 13.04
CA PRO A 157 7.09 -2.96 12.56
C PRO A 157 7.76 -2.17 11.43
N GLU A 158 9.01 -2.49 11.20
CA GLU A 158 9.72 -2.02 10.02
C GLU A 158 9.00 -2.46 8.74
N GLU A 159 9.11 -1.68 7.68
CA GLU A 159 8.61 -2.07 6.37
C GLU A 159 9.56 -3.10 5.74
N ASN A 160 9.45 -4.32 6.20
CA ASN A 160 10.15 -5.47 5.64
C ASN A 160 9.12 -6.54 5.26
N ILE A 161 8.53 -6.38 4.07
CA ILE A 161 7.47 -7.26 3.57
C ILE A 161 7.95 -8.70 3.46
N LEU A 162 9.21 -8.90 3.04
CA LEU A 162 9.79 -10.22 2.86
C LEU A 162 10.20 -10.89 4.19
N GLY A 163 10.35 -10.11 5.26
CA GLY A 163 11.07 -10.53 6.45
C GLY A 163 12.58 -10.58 6.20
N ASN A 164 13.32 -11.12 7.16
CA ASN A 164 14.75 -11.36 7.02
C ASN A 164 15.05 -12.87 7.05
N LEU A 165 16.30 -13.26 6.80
CA LEU A 165 16.67 -14.68 6.74
C LEU A 165 16.41 -15.44 8.04
N SER A 166 16.56 -14.78 9.21
CA SER A 166 16.27 -15.40 10.50
C SER A 166 14.77 -15.57 10.74
N ASP A 167 13.93 -14.63 10.24
CA ASP A 167 12.48 -14.73 10.33
C ASP A 167 11.95 -15.87 9.45
N LEU A 168 12.53 -16.03 8.25
CA LEU A 168 12.18 -17.09 7.33
C LEU A 168 12.35 -18.49 7.96
N GLU A 169 13.38 -18.67 8.79
CA GLU A 169 13.57 -19.94 9.52
C GLU A 169 12.49 -20.18 10.60
N ASN A 170 11.90 -19.12 11.12
CA ASN A 170 10.83 -19.19 12.12
C ASN A 170 9.43 -19.39 11.53
N ILE A 171 9.28 -19.37 10.20
CA ILE A 171 8.01 -19.67 9.52
C ILE A 171 7.79 -21.18 9.52
N THR A 172 6.71 -21.61 10.17
CA THR A 172 6.30 -23.02 10.27
C THR A 172 4.89 -23.22 9.70
N TYR A 173 4.55 -24.47 9.41
CA TYR A 173 3.22 -24.85 8.92
C TYR A 173 2.11 -24.35 9.84
N ASP A 174 2.21 -24.62 11.15
CA ASP A 174 1.19 -24.22 12.13
C ASP A 174 1.00 -22.70 12.19
N LYS A 175 2.09 -21.93 12.10
CA LYS A 175 2.01 -20.47 12.09
C LYS A 175 1.34 -19.93 10.82
N LEU A 176 1.61 -20.53 9.66
CA LEU A 176 0.96 -20.15 8.40
C LEU A 176 -0.52 -20.52 8.40
N VAL A 177 -0.87 -21.70 8.89
CA VAL A 177 -2.28 -22.13 9.05
C VAL A 177 -3.02 -21.20 9.99
N LEU A 178 -2.40 -20.85 11.13
CA LEU A 178 -2.99 -19.89 12.07
C LEU A 178 -3.17 -18.51 11.44
N SER A 179 -2.16 -18.00 10.74
CA SER A 179 -2.27 -16.70 10.04
C SER A 179 -3.39 -16.72 9.01
N HIS A 180 -3.50 -17.82 8.23
CA HIS A 180 -4.59 -17.98 7.28
C HIS A 180 -5.94 -18.00 7.98
N ASP A 181 -6.09 -18.76 9.09
CA ASP A 181 -7.35 -18.85 9.85
C ASP A 181 -7.80 -17.52 10.44
N LEU A 182 -6.85 -16.67 10.82
CA LEU A 182 -7.12 -15.38 11.42
C LEU A 182 -7.50 -14.32 10.38
N PHE A 183 -6.82 -14.30 9.23
CA PHE A 183 -6.91 -13.18 8.31
C PHE A 183 -7.70 -13.46 7.04
N TYR A 184 -7.75 -14.71 6.55
CA TYR A 184 -8.50 -15.08 5.34
C TYR A 184 -9.95 -15.44 5.69
N VAL A 185 -10.68 -14.45 6.17
CA VAL A 185 -12.07 -14.54 6.60
C VAL A 185 -12.90 -13.41 5.99
N PRO A 186 -14.18 -13.65 5.65
CA PRO A 186 -15.00 -12.68 4.93
C PRO A 186 -15.03 -11.27 5.51
N SER A 187 -15.05 -11.15 6.85
CA SER A 187 -15.08 -9.86 7.55
C SER A 187 -13.78 -9.03 7.42
N ASN A 188 -12.71 -9.68 7.00
CA ASN A 188 -11.38 -9.08 6.77
C ASN A 188 -11.07 -8.88 5.29
N GLU A 189 -12.04 -9.14 4.42
CA GLU A 189 -11.87 -9.13 2.97
C GLU A 189 -12.69 -8.04 2.30
N THR A 190 -12.13 -7.49 1.21
CA THR A 190 -12.85 -6.63 0.29
C THR A 190 -12.67 -7.17 -1.12
N ILE A 191 -13.76 -7.47 -1.81
CA ILE A 191 -13.76 -7.84 -3.22
C ILE A 191 -14.09 -6.61 -4.05
N PHE A 192 -13.21 -6.30 -4.99
CA PHE A 192 -13.46 -5.35 -6.05
C PHE A 192 -13.70 -6.08 -7.37
N LEU A 193 -14.75 -5.70 -8.09
CA LEU A 193 -15.14 -6.32 -9.34
C LEU A 193 -15.56 -5.27 -10.36
N ALA A 194 -14.89 -5.23 -11.51
CA ALA A 194 -15.24 -4.34 -12.62
C ALA A 194 -15.53 -5.12 -13.90
N GLY A 195 -16.52 -4.65 -14.69
CA GLY A 195 -16.86 -5.28 -15.95
C GLY A 195 -18.31 -5.06 -16.40
N ASN A 196 -18.68 -5.71 -17.50
CA ASN A 196 -20.04 -5.68 -18.01
C ASN A 196 -20.86 -6.88 -17.50
N PHE A 197 -21.41 -6.75 -16.30
CA PHE A 197 -22.23 -7.78 -15.62
C PHE A 197 -23.50 -7.18 -15.00
N LYS A 198 -24.43 -8.03 -14.56
CA LYS A 198 -25.55 -7.62 -13.72
C LYS A 198 -25.13 -7.70 -12.25
N ILE A 199 -25.23 -6.57 -11.54
CA ILE A 199 -24.75 -6.43 -10.16
C ILE A 199 -25.39 -7.47 -9.24
N ASP A 200 -26.72 -7.62 -9.24
CA ASP A 200 -27.42 -8.52 -8.32
C ASP A 200 -27.11 -10.00 -8.61
N ASP A 201 -26.83 -10.35 -9.89
CA ASP A 201 -26.43 -11.71 -10.25
C ASP A 201 -25.02 -12.02 -9.70
N MET A 202 -24.12 -11.04 -9.69
CA MET A 202 -22.76 -11.22 -9.15
C MET A 202 -22.73 -11.25 -7.64
N ILE A 203 -23.54 -10.45 -6.95
CA ILE A 203 -23.71 -10.53 -5.50
C ILE A 203 -24.12 -11.95 -5.13
N LYS A 204 -25.21 -12.47 -5.69
CA LYS A 204 -25.68 -13.84 -5.44
C LYS A 204 -24.65 -14.90 -5.79
N TYR A 205 -23.88 -14.68 -6.86
CA TYR A 205 -22.85 -15.63 -7.29
C TYR A 205 -21.72 -15.73 -6.27
N ILE A 206 -21.23 -14.58 -5.75
CA ILE A 206 -20.17 -14.52 -4.75
C ILE A 206 -20.70 -15.08 -3.41
N GLU A 207 -21.88 -14.67 -2.96
CA GLU A 207 -22.53 -15.23 -1.76
C GLU A 207 -22.58 -16.78 -1.80
N ASN A 208 -23.06 -17.35 -2.91
CA ASN A 208 -23.13 -18.80 -3.09
C ASN A 208 -21.76 -19.53 -3.07
N ILE A 209 -20.67 -18.82 -3.35
CA ILE A 209 -19.32 -19.40 -3.21
C ILE A 209 -18.93 -19.40 -1.74
N TYR A 210 -19.08 -18.27 -1.04
CA TYR A 210 -18.72 -18.13 0.37
C TYR A 210 -19.58 -18.98 1.30
N ASP A 211 -20.86 -19.17 1.01
CA ASP A 211 -21.78 -20.05 1.77
C ASP A 211 -21.33 -21.54 1.79
N LYS A 212 -20.42 -21.93 0.88
CA LYS A 212 -19.86 -23.28 0.80
C LYS A 212 -18.49 -23.42 1.46
N LEU A 213 -17.94 -22.32 1.93
CA LEU A 213 -16.68 -22.26 2.65
C LEU A 213 -16.96 -22.28 4.16
N SER A 214 -16.01 -22.78 4.92
CA SER A 214 -16.08 -22.80 6.38
C SER A 214 -14.96 -21.95 6.94
N PHE A 215 -15.30 -21.04 7.83
CA PHE A 215 -14.38 -20.11 8.46
C PHE A 215 -14.36 -20.31 9.97
N ASN A 216 -13.20 -20.17 10.57
CA ASN A 216 -13.10 -20.07 12.02
C ASN A 216 -13.57 -18.70 12.47
N SER A 217 -14.13 -18.62 13.67
CA SER A 217 -14.56 -17.38 14.29
C SER A 217 -13.61 -17.03 15.43
N TYR A 218 -12.85 -15.97 15.24
CA TYR A 218 -11.96 -15.39 16.26
C TYR A 218 -12.34 -13.93 16.51
N GLU A 219 -12.22 -13.48 17.74
CA GLU A 219 -12.19 -12.05 18.04
C GLU A 219 -10.77 -11.57 17.76
N LEU A 220 -10.59 -10.90 16.61
CA LEU A 220 -9.29 -10.40 16.14
C LEU A 220 -9.23 -8.89 16.31
N ASP A 221 -8.23 -8.40 17.06
CA ASP A 221 -7.89 -6.98 17.13
C ASP A 221 -6.46 -6.76 16.59
N THR A 222 -6.36 -6.04 15.50
CA THR A 222 -5.10 -5.67 14.83
C THR A 222 -4.67 -4.24 15.16
N SER A 223 -5.42 -3.53 16.02
CA SER A 223 -5.12 -2.15 16.35
C SER A 223 -3.82 -2.03 17.13
N LYS A 224 -3.03 -1.01 16.80
CA LYS A 224 -1.80 -0.68 17.51
C LYS A 224 -1.86 0.75 18.04
N LYS A 225 -1.52 0.92 19.30
CA LYS A 225 -1.36 2.26 19.89
C LYS A 225 0.00 2.80 19.48
N GLU A 226 0.00 3.87 18.71
CA GLU A 226 1.22 4.50 18.23
C GLU A 226 1.32 5.93 18.80
N LEU A 227 2.54 6.36 19.14
CA LEU A 227 2.82 7.70 19.63
C LEU A 227 2.95 8.69 18.45
N ALA A 228 2.65 9.95 18.68
CA ALA A 228 2.82 10.99 17.67
C ALA A 228 4.30 11.28 17.39
N GLU A 229 5.15 11.19 18.43
CA GLU A 229 6.58 11.43 18.33
C GLU A 229 7.29 10.36 17.49
N VAL A 230 8.48 10.70 17.01
CA VAL A 230 9.37 9.74 16.36
C VAL A 230 10.26 9.05 17.40
N LYS A 231 10.49 7.76 17.20
CA LYS A 231 11.30 6.94 18.11
C LYS A 231 12.78 7.34 18.11
N ARG A 232 13.30 7.78 16.97
CA ARG A 232 14.70 8.15 16.80
C ARG A 232 14.82 9.33 15.83
N LYS A 233 15.50 10.40 16.26
CA LYS A 233 15.65 11.64 15.48
C LYS A 233 16.63 11.51 14.32
N GLU A 234 17.66 10.67 14.47
CA GLU A 234 18.68 10.51 13.45
C GLU A 234 19.28 9.11 13.46
N TYR A 235 19.59 8.60 12.27
CA TYR A 235 20.29 7.34 12.06
C TYR A 235 21.19 7.42 10.82
N SER A 236 22.36 6.80 10.91
CA SER A 236 23.26 6.70 9.76
C SER A 236 24.10 5.43 9.77
N PHE A 237 24.51 4.99 8.60
CA PHE A 237 25.42 3.86 8.43
C PHE A 237 26.41 4.10 7.28
N LYS A 238 27.48 3.32 7.27
CA LYS A 238 28.45 3.30 6.18
C LYS A 238 27.98 2.37 5.06
N SER A 239 28.14 2.80 3.84
CA SER A 239 27.77 2.08 2.63
C SER A 239 28.94 1.94 1.68
N LYS A 240 28.96 0.86 0.93
CA LYS A 240 29.96 0.62 -0.15
C LYS A 240 29.68 1.44 -1.41
N THR A 241 28.64 2.25 -1.44
CA THR A 241 28.37 3.17 -2.55
C THR A 241 29.39 4.31 -2.59
N ASN A 242 29.60 4.88 -3.77
CA ASN A 242 30.52 6.01 -3.96
C ASN A 242 29.90 7.37 -3.63
N THR A 243 28.64 7.40 -3.15
CA THR A 243 27.86 8.61 -2.93
C THR A 243 27.22 8.61 -1.56
N ASN A 244 27.08 9.80 -0.95
CA ASN A 244 26.31 9.99 0.26
C ASN A 244 24.83 10.19 -0.10
N TYR A 245 23.93 9.69 0.77
CA TYR A 245 22.50 9.92 0.63
C TYR A 245 21.90 10.32 1.99
N THR A 246 20.99 11.27 1.98
CA THR A 246 20.26 11.72 3.16
C THR A 246 18.79 11.84 2.84
N LYS A 247 17.96 11.34 3.75
CA LYS A 247 16.49 11.42 3.71
C LYS A 247 15.98 12.03 5.02
N ILE A 248 15.14 13.05 4.95
CA ILE A 248 14.34 13.55 6.06
C ILE A 248 12.91 13.09 5.88
N SER A 249 12.29 12.54 6.92
CA SER A 249 10.94 12.00 6.88
C SER A 249 10.11 12.53 8.03
N TYR A 250 8.98 13.15 7.71
CA TYR A 250 8.02 13.70 8.64
C TYR A 250 6.91 12.70 8.93
N LYS A 251 6.59 12.50 10.22
CA LYS A 251 5.47 11.67 10.69
C LYS A 251 4.33 12.59 11.13
N ILE A 252 3.26 12.61 10.37
CA ILE A 252 2.15 13.55 10.53
C ILE A 252 0.89 12.77 10.90
N SER A 253 0.25 13.09 12.04
CA SER A 253 -0.99 12.44 12.46
C SER A 253 -2.17 12.90 11.60
N LEU A 254 -2.98 11.94 11.14
CA LEU A 254 -4.22 12.18 10.40
C LEU A 254 -5.48 11.81 11.19
N LYS A 255 -5.37 11.64 12.50
CA LYS A 255 -6.51 11.23 13.36
C LYS A 255 -7.67 12.20 13.32
N ASP A 256 -7.40 13.47 13.10
CA ASP A 256 -8.41 14.54 13.04
C ASP A 256 -9.00 14.74 11.63
N PHE A 257 -8.59 13.92 10.64
CA PHE A 257 -9.06 13.98 9.27
C PHE A 257 -10.00 12.81 8.97
N THR A 258 -11.18 13.12 8.45
CA THR A 258 -12.12 12.13 7.93
C THR A 258 -11.55 11.41 6.68
N PRO A 259 -12.06 10.22 6.30
CA PRO A 259 -11.66 9.55 5.06
C PRO A 259 -11.72 10.45 3.81
N PHE A 260 -12.77 11.27 3.68
CA PHE A 260 -12.93 12.19 2.55
C PHE A 260 -11.90 13.32 2.58
N GLU A 261 -11.61 13.88 3.76
CA GLU A 261 -10.56 14.89 3.90
C GLU A 261 -9.17 14.31 3.57
N ARG A 262 -8.90 13.04 3.89
CA ARG A 262 -7.64 12.37 3.53
C ARG A 262 -7.47 12.23 2.00
N VAL A 263 -8.56 11.94 1.27
CA VAL A 263 -8.55 11.94 -0.20
C VAL A 263 -8.20 13.31 -0.77
N LYS A 264 -8.80 14.37 -0.24
CA LYS A 264 -8.46 15.74 -0.63
C LYS A 264 -7.03 16.12 -0.24
N LEU A 265 -6.62 15.72 0.96
CA LEU A 265 -5.28 15.98 1.47
C LEU A 265 -4.20 15.36 0.59
N ASP A 266 -4.43 14.16 0.05
CA ASP A 266 -3.49 13.52 -0.88
C ASP A 266 -3.21 14.43 -2.09
N PHE A 267 -4.23 14.98 -2.71
CA PHE A 267 -4.07 15.97 -3.79
C PHE A 267 -3.34 17.24 -3.32
N TYR A 268 -3.67 17.75 -2.14
CA TYR A 268 -3.07 18.98 -1.63
C TYR A 268 -1.60 18.80 -1.24
N VAL A 269 -1.24 17.64 -0.70
CA VAL A 269 0.15 17.29 -0.39
C VAL A 269 0.94 17.08 -1.69
N ASP A 270 0.34 16.46 -2.71
CA ASP A 270 0.96 16.31 -4.03
C ASP A 270 1.21 17.69 -4.68
N PHE A 271 0.24 18.62 -4.61
CA PHE A 271 0.45 20.01 -5.03
C PHE A 271 1.56 20.71 -4.23
N PHE A 272 1.55 20.59 -2.91
CA PHE A 272 2.59 21.18 -2.05
C PHE A 272 3.99 20.68 -2.42
N ASN A 273 4.11 19.45 -2.92
CA ASN A 273 5.37 18.86 -3.35
C ASN A 273 5.71 19.10 -4.83
N ASP A 274 4.71 19.37 -5.68
CA ASP A 274 4.93 19.71 -7.09
C ASP A 274 5.78 20.98 -7.23
N ASP A 275 5.71 21.87 -6.25
CA ASP A 275 6.53 23.09 -6.14
C ASP A 275 7.99 22.80 -5.71
N ASN A 276 8.42 21.51 -5.72
CA ASN A 276 9.80 21.09 -5.44
C ASN A 276 10.84 21.67 -6.42
N PHE A 277 10.39 22.21 -7.56
CA PHE A 277 11.26 23.00 -8.43
C PHE A 277 11.95 24.14 -7.68
N LEU A 278 11.29 24.76 -6.68
CA LEU A 278 11.92 25.79 -5.86
C LEU A 278 13.14 25.28 -5.08
N CYS A 279 13.10 24.02 -4.57
CA CYS A 279 14.27 23.47 -3.89
C CYS A 279 15.41 23.14 -4.89
N VAL A 280 15.10 22.69 -6.09
CA VAL A 280 16.07 22.43 -7.15
C VAL A 280 16.74 23.73 -7.59
N ASP A 281 15.95 24.78 -7.81
CA ASP A 281 16.47 26.08 -8.20
C ASP A 281 17.40 26.66 -7.12
N LYS A 282 16.98 26.64 -5.84
CA LYS A 282 17.81 27.10 -4.71
C LYS A 282 19.10 26.29 -4.56
N LEU A 283 19.06 24.96 -4.71
CA LEU A 283 20.25 24.14 -4.69
C LEU A 283 21.22 24.50 -5.84
N SER A 284 20.67 24.76 -7.02
CA SER A 284 21.45 25.19 -8.18
C SER A 284 22.08 26.59 -7.99
N GLU A 285 21.33 27.55 -7.43
CA GLU A 285 21.80 28.89 -7.09
C GLU A 285 22.95 28.86 -6.08
N GLU A 286 22.92 27.93 -5.12
CA GLU A 286 23.96 27.74 -4.13
C GLU A 286 25.14 26.88 -4.63
N ASN A 287 25.16 26.48 -5.91
CA ASN A 287 26.13 25.58 -6.51
C ASN A 287 26.28 24.25 -5.78
N ILE A 288 25.18 23.71 -5.24
CA ILE A 288 25.16 22.41 -4.59
C ILE A 288 25.00 21.35 -5.65
N SER A 289 26.03 20.49 -5.78
CA SER A 289 25.95 19.34 -6.67
C SER A 289 25.03 18.27 -6.09
N PHE A 290 24.07 17.80 -6.88
CA PHE A 290 23.18 16.70 -6.53
C PHE A 290 22.79 15.92 -7.79
N HIS A 291 22.43 14.63 -7.64
CA HIS A 291 21.99 13.81 -8.76
C HIS A 291 20.47 13.87 -8.95
N ARG A 292 19.73 13.74 -7.83
CA ARG A 292 18.28 13.72 -7.84
C ARG A 292 17.76 14.08 -6.46
N ILE A 293 16.63 14.77 -6.41
CA ILE A 293 15.81 14.91 -5.21
C ILE A 293 14.63 13.96 -5.38
N ASP A 294 14.46 13.07 -4.42
CA ASP A 294 13.32 12.18 -4.33
C ASP A 294 12.35 12.70 -3.29
N TYR A 295 11.06 12.64 -3.56
CA TYR A 295 10.06 12.74 -2.51
C TYR A 295 9.16 11.51 -2.53
N ASP A 296 8.67 11.14 -1.36
CA ASP A 296 7.80 9.99 -1.15
C ASP A 296 6.67 10.38 -0.21
N ILE A 297 5.45 10.07 -0.62
CA ILE A 297 4.22 10.25 0.16
C ILE A 297 3.71 8.87 0.49
N ARG A 298 3.57 8.56 1.78
CA ARG A 298 3.10 7.26 2.22
C ARG A 298 2.11 7.39 3.36
N TYR A 299 1.07 6.60 3.29
CA TYR A 299 0.07 6.48 4.35
C TYR A 299 0.30 5.19 5.13
N VAL A 300 0.36 5.30 6.46
CA VAL A 300 0.54 4.17 7.38
C VAL A 300 -0.48 4.33 8.49
N ALA A 301 -1.54 3.55 8.47
CA ALA A 301 -2.68 3.67 9.37
C ALA A 301 -3.18 5.13 9.44
N ASP A 302 -3.09 5.78 10.61
CA ASP A 302 -3.51 7.17 10.81
C ASP A 302 -2.37 8.18 10.62
N TYR A 303 -1.30 7.83 9.90
CA TYR A 303 -0.16 8.71 9.69
C TYR A 303 0.12 8.93 8.21
N LEU A 304 0.42 10.17 7.86
CA LEU A 304 1.07 10.54 6.62
C LEU A 304 2.58 10.61 6.88
N ILE A 305 3.34 9.90 6.08
CA ILE A 305 4.80 9.98 6.06
C ILE A 305 5.21 10.72 4.79
N LEU A 306 5.77 11.91 4.97
CA LEU A 306 6.28 12.73 3.88
C LEU A 306 7.79 12.76 3.96
N SER A 307 8.45 12.24 2.94
CA SER A 307 9.91 12.08 2.93
C SER A 307 10.54 12.82 1.76
N TYR A 308 11.72 13.40 2.01
CA TYR A 308 12.57 14.03 1.00
C TYR A 308 13.97 13.44 1.07
N GLY A 309 14.51 13.01 -0.05
CA GLY A 309 15.80 12.37 -0.13
C GLY A 309 16.68 12.95 -1.21
N ILE A 310 18.00 12.94 -1.00
CA ILE A 310 18.98 13.48 -1.94
C ILE A 310 20.31 12.74 -1.89
N TYR A 311 20.91 12.54 -3.05
CA TYR A 311 22.32 12.16 -3.16
C TYR A 311 23.19 13.41 -3.21
N THR A 312 23.90 13.72 -2.11
CA THR A 312 24.77 14.89 -2.02
C THR A 312 25.79 14.78 -0.89
N ASP A 313 26.89 15.51 -1.01
CA ASP A 313 27.86 15.71 0.08
C ASP A 313 27.48 16.90 0.98
N TYR A 314 26.41 17.65 0.67
CA TYR A 314 25.96 18.88 1.35
C TYR A 314 24.70 18.66 2.18
N LYS A 315 24.73 17.64 3.07
CA LYS A 315 23.60 17.23 3.92
C LYS A 315 22.91 18.40 4.61
N ASP A 316 23.67 19.24 5.34
CA ASP A 316 23.11 20.27 6.21
C ASP A 316 22.37 21.34 5.38
N LYS A 317 22.94 21.76 4.26
CA LYS A 317 22.28 22.71 3.37
C LYS A 317 20.96 22.17 2.81
N PHE A 318 20.94 20.90 2.42
CA PHE A 318 19.70 20.26 1.97
C PHE A 318 18.64 20.23 3.07
N LEU A 319 19.01 19.83 4.29
CA LEU A 319 18.10 19.77 5.42
C LEU A 319 17.54 21.17 5.77
N ASP A 320 18.37 22.19 5.70
CA ASP A 320 17.94 23.58 5.96
C ASP A 320 16.94 24.06 4.90
N LEU A 321 17.17 23.75 3.62
CA LEU A 321 16.24 24.08 2.54
C LEU A 321 14.88 23.38 2.70
N ILE A 322 14.86 22.10 3.06
CA ILE A 322 13.60 21.38 3.26
C ILE A 322 12.86 21.92 4.49
N LYS A 323 13.56 22.18 5.60
CA LYS A 323 12.95 22.77 6.80
C LYS A 323 12.41 24.18 6.53
N ASP A 324 13.15 25.00 5.77
CA ASP A 324 12.68 26.33 5.35
C ASP A 324 11.38 26.25 4.54
N LYS A 325 11.33 25.34 3.54
CA LYS A 325 10.12 25.08 2.76
C LYS A 325 8.93 24.68 3.64
N ILE A 326 9.14 23.76 4.56
CA ILE A 326 8.10 23.25 5.47
C ILE A 326 7.61 24.35 6.43
N ASN A 327 8.51 25.21 6.92
CA ASN A 327 8.17 26.27 7.87
C ASN A 327 7.47 27.44 7.19
N ASN A 328 7.93 27.85 6.02
CA ASN A 328 7.39 29.00 5.31
C ASN A 328 6.08 28.71 4.57
N LYS A 329 5.87 27.45 4.15
CA LYS A 329 4.64 26.97 3.45
C LYS A 329 4.12 27.99 2.45
N GLU A 330 4.98 28.47 1.55
CA GLU A 330 4.60 29.42 0.51
C GLU A 330 3.65 28.77 -0.48
N PHE A 331 2.47 29.36 -0.63
CA PHE A 331 1.45 28.91 -1.57
C PHE A 331 1.16 30.00 -2.59
N ARG A 332 1.05 29.59 -3.85
CA ARG A 332 0.71 30.47 -4.95
C ARG A 332 -0.55 29.96 -5.65
N GLU A 333 -1.59 30.79 -5.70
CA GLU A 333 -2.89 30.45 -6.28
C GLU A 333 -2.81 30.17 -7.79
N ASP A 334 -1.98 30.93 -8.53
CA ASP A 334 -1.76 30.71 -9.95
C ASP A 334 -1.15 29.32 -10.22
N LYS A 335 -0.22 28.87 -9.37
CA LYS A 335 0.38 27.53 -9.44
C LYS A 335 -0.63 26.45 -9.08
N PHE A 336 -1.44 26.64 -8.04
CA PHE A 336 -2.50 25.72 -7.66
C PHE A 336 -3.48 25.49 -8.82
N ASN A 337 -3.95 26.58 -9.44
CA ASN A 337 -4.89 26.50 -10.56
C ASN A 337 -4.27 25.78 -11.77
N THR A 338 -2.98 25.99 -12.04
CA THR A 338 -2.24 25.31 -13.09
C THR A 338 -2.11 23.83 -12.80
N PHE A 339 -1.73 23.45 -11.57
CA PHE A 339 -1.61 22.08 -11.12
C PHE A 339 -2.95 21.36 -11.21
N LYS A 340 -4.03 21.95 -10.68
CA LYS A 340 -5.39 21.42 -10.75
C LYS A 340 -5.83 21.15 -12.18
N LYS A 341 -5.62 22.11 -13.10
CA LYS A 341 -5.92 21.93 -14.53
C LYS A 341 -5.14 20.76 -15.14
N ARG A 342 -3.84 20.63 -14.84
CA ARG A 342 -3.01 19.52 -15.31
C ARG A 342 -3.54 18.17 -14.84
N LYS A 343 -3.89 18.04 -13.55
CA LYS A 343 -4.48 16.81 -13.00
C LYS A 343 -5.83 16.48 -13.63
N LEU A 344 -6.68 17.48 -13.88
CA LEU A 344 -7.96 17.28 -14.57
C LEU A 344 -7.75 16.81 -16.03
N VAL A 345 -6.80 17.40 -16.74
CA VAL A 345 -6.47 16.98 -18.12
C VAL A 345 -5.96 15.53 -18.13
N ASP A 346 -5.06 15.16 -17.21
CA ASP A 346 -4.57 13.78 -17.08
C ASP A 346 -5.72 12.79 -16.82
N LEU A 347 -6.65 13.14 -15.94
CA LEU A 347 -7.83 12.33 -15.68
C LEU A 347 -8.74 12.20 -16.91
N LEU A 348 -8.96 13.30 -17.66
CA LEU A 348 -9.78 13.29 -18.86
C LEU A 348 -9.15 12.45 -19.96
N ILE A 349 -7.83 12.52 -20.16
CA ILE A 349 -7.09 11.70 -21.12
C ILE A 349 -7.19 10.21 -20.76
N ARG A 350 -7.09 9.89 -19.48
CA ARG A 350 -7.06 8.51 -18.99
C ARG A 350 -8.43 7.96 -18.58
N ARG A 351 -9.49 8.77 -18.64
CA ARG A 351 -10.84 8.36 -18.17
C ARG A 351 -11.41 7.18 -18.94
N ASP A 352 -10.97 6.95 -20.16
CA ASP A 352 -11.39 5.83 -21.00
C ASP A 352 -10.48 4.60 -20.79
N ASP A 353 -9.33 4.76 -20.10
CA ASP A 353 -8.53 3.67 -19.59
C ASP A 353 -9.18 3.08 -18.32
N ASN A 354 -9.83 1.94 -18.53
CA ASN A 354 -10.53 1.28 -17.43
C ASN A 354 -9.58 0.76 -16.35
N ILE A 355 -8.34 0.40 -16.66
CA ILE A 355 -7.34 -0.08 -15.68
C ILE A 355 -6.92 1.10 -14.80
N TYR A 356 -6.56 2.22 -15.38
CA TYR A 356 -6.23 3.43 -14.62
C TYR A 356 -7.36 3.87 -13.66
N PHE A 357 -8.62 3.79 -14.13
CA PHE A 357 -9.77 4.08 -13.28
C PHE A 357 -9.88 3.11 -12.10
N ILE A 358 -9.67 1.82 -12.36
CA ILE A 358 -9.69 0.76 -11.34
C ILE A 358 -8.59 1.01 -10.31
N ASP A 359 -7.35 1.23 -10.75
CA ASP A 359 -6.21 1.47 -9.86
C ASP A 359 -6.46 2.69 -8.96
N CYS A 360 -6.89 3.82 -9.53
CA CYS A 360 -7.23 5.00 -8.73
C CYS A 360 -8.35 4.76 -7.72
N TYR A 361 -9.31 3.91 -8.04
CA TYR A 361 -10.40 3.57 -7.13
C TYR A 361 -9.93 2.67 -6.00
N LEU A 362 -9.12 1.66 -6.33
CA LEU A 362 -8.52 0.75 -5.35
C LEU A 362 -7.60 1.51 -4.38
N ASP A 363 -6.78 2.44 -4.87
CA ASP A 363 -5.92 3.26 -4.02
C ASP A 363 -6.73 4.02 -2.95
N ASN A 364 -7.86 4.64 -3.33
CA ASN A 364 -8.70 5.34 -2.35
C ASN A 364 -9.38 4.41 -1.33
N ILE A 365 -9.78 3.22 -1.76
CA ILE A 365 -10.34 2.21 -0.84
C ILE A 365 -9.24 1.75 0.13
N ASN A 366 -8.07 1.42 -0.37
CA ASN A 366 -6.99 0.84 0.41
C ASN A 366 -6.38 1.86 1.37
N LEU A 367 -6.07 3.07 0.88
CA LEU A 367 -5.40 4.09 1.67
C LEU A 367 -6.35 4.81 2.64
N PHE A 368 -7.61 5.04 2.24
CA PHE A 368 -8.50 5.95 2.98
C PHE A 368 -9.82 5.30 3.41
N SER A 369 -10.07 4.05 3.02
CA SER A 369 -11.38 3.38 3.21
C SER A 369 -12.54 4.22 2.66
N TYR A 370 -12.29 4.98 1.59
CA TYR A 370 -13.26 5.85 0.94
C TYR A 370 -13.85 5.16 -0.31
N TYR A 371 -15.15 4.97 -0.32
CA TYR A 371 -15.87 4.16 -1.31
C TYR A 371 -16.76 4.99 -2.24
N ASP A 372 -17.07 6.22 -1.86
CA ASP A 372 -17.89 7.14 -2.68
C ASP A 372 -16.95 8.04 -3.48
N TYR A 373 -16.57 7.58 -4.68
CA TYR A 373 -15.48 8.13 -5.45
C TYR A 373 -15.90 8.61 -6.83
N ASP A 374 -15.89 9.93 -7.03
CA ASP A 374 -15.90 10.58 -8.34
C ASP A 374 -14.70 11.53 -8.46
N LYS A 375 -13.56 10.98 -8.85
CA LYS A 375 -12.28 11.70 -8.88
C LYS A 375 -12.33 12.99 -9.70
N LEU A 376 -13.10 13.03 -10.78
CA LEU A 376 -13.21 14.23 -11.61
C LEU A 376 -13.95 15.33 -10.86
N SER A 377 -15.15 15.03 -10.33
CA SER A 377 -15.93 15.95 -9.51
C SER A 377 -15.17 16.35 -8.24
N ASP A 378 -14.57 15.40 -7.56
CA ASP A 378 -13.80 15.66 -6.33
C ASP A 378 -12.67 16.65 -6.57
N ILE A 379 -11.92 16.55 -7.70
CA ILE A 379 -10.86 17.51 -8.03
C ILE A 379 -11.43 18.87 -8.50
N GLU A 380 -12.55 18.86 -9.25
CA GLU A 380 -13.19 20.11 -9.67
C GLU A 380 -13.63 20.98 -8.49
N ASP A 381 -14.03 20.36 -7.38
CA ASP A 381 -14.48 21.04 -6.18
C ASP A 381 -13.34 21.54 -5.26
N LEU A 382 -12.09 21.11 -5.48
CA LEU A 382 -10.95 21.53 -4.66
C LEU A 382 -10.67 23.03 -4.80
N SER A 383 -10.41 23.69 -3.67
CA SER A 383 -10.12 25.12 -3.61
C SER A 383 -8.73 25.41 -3.03
N PHE A 384 -8.16 26.54 -3.48
CA PHE A 384 -6.88 27.03 -2.98
C PHE A 384 -6.93 27.39 -1.48
N THR A 385 -8.03 27.96 -1.02
CA THR A 385 -8.23 28.32 0.40
C THR A 385 -8.24 27.07 1.26
N GLU A 386 -9.01 26.03 0.88
CA GLU A 386 -9.05 24.75 1.59
C GLU A 386 -7.67 24.07 1.60
N CYS A 387 -6.94 24.11 0.47
CA CYS A 387 -5.58 23.60 0.39
C CYS A 387 -4.67 24.20 1.47
N LYS A 388 -4.65 25.55 1.57
CA LYS A 388 -3.87 26.26 2.59
C LYS A 388 -4.28 25.87 4.01
N GLU A 389 -5.58 25.81 4.27
CA GLU A 389 -6.11 25.46 5.59
C GLU A 389 -5.70 24.04 5.98
N MET A 390 -5.85 23.08 5.09
CA MET A 390 -5.52 21.67 5.37
C MET A 390 -4.02 21.46 5.55
N ILE A 391 -3.18 22.01 4.68
CA ILE A 391 -1.72 21.92 4.82
C ILE A 391 -1.22 22.63 6.09
N ASN A 392 -1.86 23.75 6.47
CA ASN A 392 -1.49 24.45 7.70
C ASN A 392 -1.89 23.69 8.99
N LYS A 393 -2.87 22.80 8.93
CA LYS A 393 -3.21 21.90 10.05
C LYS A 393 -2.18 20.79 10.25
N LEU A 394 -1.34 20.50 9.27
CA LEU A 394 -0.34 19.44 9.38
C LEU A 394 0.78 19.82 10.34
N ASP A 395 1.05 18.96 11.31
CA ASP A 395 2.15 19.11 12.26
C ASP A 395 3.42 18.43 11.73
N PHE A 396 4.41 19.23 11.36
CA PHE A 396 5.73 18.81 10.88
C PHE A 396 6.80 18.77 11.98
N SER A 397 6.43 18.85 13.25
CA SER A 397 7.39 18.84 14.37
C SER A 397 8.08 17.48 14.57
N ASN A 398 7.43 16.41 14.14
CA ASN A 398 7.88 15.03 14.32
C ASN A 398 8.55 14.51 13.03
N TYR A 399 9.88 14.47 13.02
CA TYR A 399 10.66 14.00 11.89
C TYR A 399 11.88 13.19 12.32
N THR A 400 12.40 12.39 11.40
CA THR A 400 13.67 11.67 11.50
C THR A 400 14.56 11.95 10.29
N ILE A 401 15.87 11.87 10.49
CA ILE A 401 16.87 12.00 9.44
C ILE A 401 17.60 10.66 9.32
N ASN A 402 17.58 10.06 8.15
CA ASN A 402 18.25 8.80 7.87
C ASN A 402 19.24 8.98 6.74
N SER A 403 20.48 8.51 6.92
CA SER A 403 21.56 8.73 5.95
C SER A 403 22.43 7.50 5.78
N PHE A 404 23.03 7.35 4.62
CA PHE A 404 24.21 6.53 4.47
C PHE A 404 25.37 7.32 3.84
N TYR A 405 26.57 6.93 4.24
CA TYR A 405 27.81 7.59 3.82
C TYR A 405 28.71 6.60 3.14
N LYS A 406 29.40 7.09 2.07
CA LYS A 406 30.46 6.31 1.43
C LYS A 406 31.53 5.87 2.43
N GLU A 407 32.02 4.64 2.30
CA GLU A 407 33.21 4.20 2.99
C GLU A 407 34.40 4.96 2.41
N ASN A 408 35.22 5.62 3.28
CA ASN A 408 36.43 6.33 2.88
C ASN A 408 37.51 5.35 2.42
#